data_638032f9bacbeae6306f44d850d4200c
#
_entry.id   638032f9bacbeae6306f44d850d4200c
#
_cell.length_a   1.000
_cell.length_b   1.000
_cell.length_c   1.000
_cell.angle_alpha   90.00
_cell.angle_beta   90.00
_cell.angle_gamma   90.00
#
_symmetry.space_group_name_H-M   'P 1'
#
loop_
_entity.id
_entity.type
_entity.pdbx_description
1 polymer ?
#
loop_
_entity_poly.entity_id
_entity_poly.type
_entity_poly.pdbx_seq_one_letter_code
_entity_poly.pdbx_strand_id
1 'polypeptide(L)'
;DRTAADRKGGHLARRRDGRLILREVAQCPPADEDAFQDIARHRYFNTNSLWLDLPALDAVLRRDDGIMRLPMIRNRKTLDPRDPGSPAVYQLETAMGAAIETFAGAAALRVPRARFAPIKHTSDLLNVRSDNFLLTEDHQVVPNPQRALPPAVIDLDPAYYRFVDDLERRFPGGPPSLLACSRLVVRGDVRFGRGVAACGDVVVEAAPGTIRVIPDGATL
;
A
#
# COMPACT_ATOMS: atom_id res chain seq x y z
N ASP A 1 -9.00 9.33 -4.86
CA ASP A 1 -10.10 8.48 -4.38
C ASP A 1 -9.56 7.15 -3.89
N ARG A 2 -10.24 6.52 -2.90
CA ARG A 2 -9.95 5.16 -2.39
C ARG A 2 -10.44 4.11 -3.37
N THR A 3 -9.72 3.01 -3.41
CA THR A 3 -10.11 1.76 -4.09
C THR A 3 -10.18 0.63 -3.07
N ALA A 4 -10.59 -0.56 -3.47
CA ALA A 4 -10.59 -1.73 -2.60
C ALA A 4 -9.21 -2.04 -1.99
N ALA A 5 -8.12 -1.74 -2.72
CA ALA A 5 -6.74 -1.89 -2.23
C ALA A 5 -6.37 -0.88 -1.12
N ASP A 6 -7.07 0.26 -1.04
CA ASP A 6 -6.78 1.34 -0.10
C ASP A 6 -7.66 1.31 1.17
N ARG A 7 -8.47 0.27 1.38
CA ARG A 7 -9.45 0.18 2.48
C ARG A 7 -8.85 0.43 3.87
N LYS A 8 -7.61 0.01 4.09
CA LYS A 8 -6.88 0.20 5.35
C LYS A 8 -6.10 1.51 5.42
N GLY A 9 -6.08 2.30 4.36
CA GLY A 9 -5.41 3.60 4.35
C GLY A 9 -6.10 4.62 5.22
N GLY A 10 -5.32 5.51 5.85
CA GLY A 10 -5.84 6.64 6.62
C GLY A 10 -6.74 7.54 5.76
N HIS A 11 -7.81 8.05 6.31
CA HIS A 11 -8.73 8.92 5.61
C HIS A 11 -9.05 10.19 6.37
N LEU A 12 -9.46 11.20 5.62
CA LEU A 12 -9.93 12.45 6.19
C LEU A 12 -11.40 12.36 6.59
N ALA A 13 -11.69 12.94 7.74
CA ALA A 13 -13.06 13.17 8.20
C ALA A 13 -13.20 14.63 8.65
N ARG A 14 -14.44 15.08 8.78
CA ARG A 14 -14.75 16.41 9.31
C ARG A 14 -15.43 16.29 10.67
N ARG A 15 -14.90 17.00 11.64
CA ARG A 15 -15.52 17.13 12.99
C ARG A 15 -16.79 17.98 12.92
N ARG A 16 -17.59 17.91 13.97
CA ARG A 16 -18.80 18.74 14.09
C ARG A 16 -18.49 20.24 14.13
N ASP A 17 -17.32 20.62 14.63
CA ASP A 17 -16.82 22.00 14.64
C ASP A 17 -16.26 22.47 13.28
N GLY A 18 -16.34 21.63 12.25
CA GLY A 18 -15.89 21.91 10.89
C GLY A 18 -14.42 21.61 10.60
N ARG A 19 -13.60 21.32 11.61
CA ARG A 19 -12.18 21.00 11.42
C ARG A 19 -11.98 19.64 10.76
N LEU A 20 -10.96 19.55 9.95
CA LEU A 20 -10.52 18.27 9.37
C LEU A 20 -9.72 17.46 10.40
N ILE A 21 -9.89 16.16 10.36
CA ILE A 21 -9.09 15.20 11.12
C ILE A 21 -8.59 14.11 10.18
N LEU A 22 -7.38 13.62 10.43
CA LEU A 22 -6.88 12.39 9.84
C LEU A 22 -7.21 11.22 10.77
N ARG A 23 -7.85 10.19 10.24
CA ARG A 23 -8.13 8.95 10.96
C ARG A 23 -7.25 7.85 10.39
N GLU A 24 -6.50 7.18 11.25
CA GLU A 24 -5.65 6.03 10.89
C GLU A 24 -6.27 4.74 11.44
N VAL A 25 -6.13 3.64 10.69
CA VAL A 25 -6.69 2.34 11.10
C VAL A 25 -6.14 1.87 12.45
N ALA A 26 -4.87 2.14 12.72
CA ALA A 26 -4.23 1.79 13.99
C ALA A 26 -4.84 2.50 15.23
N GLN A 27 -5.62 3.55 15.01
CA GLN A 27 -6.32 4.31 16.04
C GLN A 27 -7.84 4.01 16.05
N CYS A 28 -8.31 3.15 15.13
CA CYS A 28 -9.71 2.79 15.03
C CYS A 28 -10.04 1.65 16.00
N PRO A 29 -11.07 1.76 16.86
CA PRO A 29 -11.55 0.62 17.63
C PRO A 29 -11.93 -0.55 16.71
N PRO A 30 -11.63 -1.80 17.11
CA PRO A 30 -11.96 -2.97 16.27
C PRO A 30 -13.44 -3.05 15.88
N ALA A 31 -14.35 -2.63 16.75
CA ALA A 31 -15.79 -2.61 16.48
C ALA A 31 -16.20 -1.63 15.37
N ASP A 32 -15.36 -0.63 15.07
CA ASP A 32 -15.62 0.41 14.06
C ASP A 32 -14.84 0.19 12.76
N GLU A 33 -14.06 -0.88 12.67
CA GLU A 33 -13.14 -1.11 11.54
C GLU A 33 -13.89 -1.26 10.21
N ASP A 34 -15.02 -1.93 10.19
CA ASP A 34 -15.84 -2.07 8.97
C ASP A 34 -16.36 -0.72 8.49
N ALA A 35 -16.85 0.12 9.41
CA ALA A 35 -17.29 1.48 9.07
C ALA A 35 -16.14 2.38 8.62
N PHE A 36 -14.94 2.18 9.20
CA PHE A 36 -13.71 2.87 8.80
C PHE A 36 -13.30 2.48 7.36
N GLN A 37 -13.45 1.21 7.01
CA GLN A 37 -13.05 0.66 5.71
C GLN A 37 -14.11 0.85 4.61
N ASP A 38 -15.27 1.44 4.92
CA ASP A 38 -16.29 1.76 3.92
C ASP A 38 -15.79 2.85 2.96
N ILE A 39 -15.35 2.43 1.77
CA ILE A 39 -14.83 3.31 0.73
C ILE A 39 -15.90 4.16 0.04
N ALA A 40 -17.18 3.76 0.11
CA ALA A 40 -18.28 4.57 -0.41
C ALA A 40 -18.52 5.78 0.49
N ARG A 41 -18.45 5.60 1.79
CA ARG A 41 -18.59 6.65 2.81
C ARG A 41 -17.35 7.53 2.91
N HIS A 42 -16.15 6.89 2.96
CA HIS A 42 -14.86 7.57 3.13
C HIS A 42 -14.07 7.49 1.82
N ARG A 43 -14.45 8.33 0.85
CA ARG A 43 -13.97 8.29 -0.53
C ARG A 43 -12.50 8.67 -0.72
N TYR A 44 -11.92 9.44 0.19
CA TYR A 44 -10.58 9.99 0.05
C TYR A 44 -9.66 9.42 1.12
N PHE A 45 -8.45 9.07 0.73
CA PHE A 45 -7.41 8.66 1.66
C PHE A 45 -6.23 9.63 1.63
N ASN A 46 -5.45 9.63 2.70
CA ASN A 46 -4.24 10.42 2.81
C ASN A 46 -3.12 9.79 1.97
N THR A 47 -2.57 10.57 1.03
CA THR A 47 -1.40 10.14 0.23
C THR A 47 -0.08 10.37 0.94
N ASN A 48 -0.13 10.91 2.15
CA ASN A 48 1.04 11.31 2.96
C ASN A 48 1.93 12.38 2.30
N SER A 49 1.38 13.12 1.34
CA SER A 49 2.01 14.30 0.75
C SER A 49 1.44 15.55 1.43
N LEU A 50 2.31 16.31 2.09
CA LEU A 50 1.93 17.46 2.90
C LEU A 50 2.51 18.74 2.31
N TRP A 51 1.70 19.81 2.31
CA TRP A 51 2.12 21.16 2.02
C TRP A 51 2.01 21.95 3.30
N LEU A 52 3.12 22.57 3.72
CA LEU A 52 3.21 23.27 4.99
C LEU A 52 3.47 24.76 4.74
N ASP A 53 2.66 25.58 5.39
CA ASP A 53 2.94 27.02 5.56
C ASP A 53 3.98 27.16 6.66
N LEU A 54 5.21 27.52 6.30
CA LEU A 54 6.33 27.61 7.24
C LEU A 54 6.13 28.68 8.33
N PRO A 55 5.62 29.89 8.03
CA PRO A 55 5.22 30.84 9.06
C PRO A 55 4.20 30.29 10.06
N ALA A 56 3.18 29.57 9.60
CA ALA A 56 2.18 28.94 10.47
C ALA A 56 2.80 27.85 11.33
N LEU A 57 3.71 27.06 10.77
CA LEU A 57 4.45 26.04 11.51
C LEU A 57 5.32 26.66 12.61
N ASP A 58 6.09 27.70 12.29
CA ASP A 58 6.94 28.43 13.25
C ASP A 58 6.11 28.97 14.41
N ALA A 59 4.95 29.57 14.11
CA ALA A 59 4.04 30.07 15.14
C ALA A 59 3.53 28.96 16.09
N VAL A 60 3.21 27.79 15.58
CA VAL A 60 2.80 26.64 16.39
C VAL A 60 3.96 26.15 17.26
N LEU A 61 5.16 26.00 16.68
CA LEU A 61 6.32 25.53 17.42
C LEU A 61 6.70 26.52 18.54
N ARG A 62 6.67 27.83 18.29
CA ARG A 62 6.93 28.83 19.34
C ARG A 62 5.90 28.79 20.46
N ARG A 63 4.63 28.56 20.14
CA ARG A 63 3.56 28.46 21.14
C ARG A 63 3.73 27.23 22.02
N ASP A 64 4.21 26.11 21.46
CA ASP A 64 4.24 24.79 22.07
C ASP A 64 5.66 24.32 22.41
N ASP A 65 6.56 25.27 22.78
CA ASP A 65 7.95 25.01 23.21
C ASP A 65 8.78 24.16 22.24
N GLY A 66 8.60 24.35 20.95
CA GLY A 66 9.32 23.65 19.89
C GLY A 66 8.79 22.26 19.56
N ILE A 67 7.69 21.83 20.17
CA ILE A 67 7.16 20.46 20.02
C ILE A 67 5.73 20.50 19.51
N MET A 68 5.51 20.01 18.27
CA MET A 68 4.16 19.75 17.82
C MET A 68 3.63 18.43 18.41
N ARG A 69 2.60 18.50 19.24
CA ARG A 69 1.98 17.34 19.90
C ARG A 69 1.04 16.64 18.93
N LEU A 70 1.53 15.57 18.27
CA LEU A 70 0.74 14.71 17.41
C LEU A 70 0.30 13.45 18.14
N PRO A 71 -0.85 12.83 17.77
CA PRO A 71 -1.28 11.57 18.33
C PRO A 71 -0.23 10.48 18.12
N MET A 72 0.14 9.79 19.19
CA MET A 72 1.08 8.69 19.14
C MET A 72 0.38 7.42 18.64
N ILE A 73 1.03 6.74 17.71
CA ILE A 73 0.65 5.42 17.20
C ILE A 73 1.60 4.40 17.81
N ARG A 74 1.02 3.34 18.39
CA ARG A 74 1.76 2.25 19.00
C ARG A 74 1.48 0.96 18.24
N ASN A 75 2.48 0.46 17.51
CA ASN A 75 2.40 -0.77 16.74
C ASN A 75 3.18 -1.89 17.46
N ARG A 76 2.49 -2.99 17.78
CA ARG A 76 3.16 -4.20 18.28
C ARG A 76 3.78 -4.95 17.11
N LYS A 77 5.07 -5.28 17.24
CA LYS A 77 5.86 -6.02 16.23
C LYS A 77 6.73 -7.07 16.88
N THR A 78 7.31 -7.95 16.10
CA THR A 78 8.44 -8.79 16.50
C THR A 78 9.75 -8.01 16.32
N LEU A 79 10.75 -8.24 17.18
CA LEU A 79 12.07 -7.62 17.09
C LEU A 79 12.73 -7.94 15.76
N ASP A 80 12.72 -9.21 15.37
CA ASP A 80 13.10 -9.64 14.03
C ASP A 80 11.83 -9.92 13.20
N PRO A 81 11.60 -9.18 12.10
CA PRO A 81 10.43 -9.40 11.25
C PRO A 81 10.45 -10.75 10.51
N ARG A 82 11.61 -11.43 10.45
CA ARG A 82 11.79 -12.76 9.85
C ARG A 82 11.54 -13.90 10.83
N ASP A 83 11.64 -13.61 12.13
CA ASP A 83 11.41 -14.58 13.21
C ASP A 83 10.13 -14.26 13.98
N PRO A 84 9.02 -14.97 13.73
CA PRO A 84 7.78 -14.79 14.50
C PRO A 84 7.92 -15.11 15.98
N GLY A 85 8.93 -15.91 16.37
CA GLY A 85 9.24 -16.26 17.75
C GLY A 85 10.12 -15.24 18.49
N SER A 86 10.64 -14.22 17.77
CA SER A 86 11.46 -13.19 18.39
C SER A 86 10.66 -12.31 19.38
N PRO A 87 11.31 -11.67 20.35
CA PRO A 87 10.64 -10.87 21.38
C PRO A 87 9.70 -9.82 20.80
N ALA A 88 8.54 -9.64 21.45
CA ALA A 88 7.61 -8.59 21.05
C ALA A 88 8.15 -7.21 21.47
N VAL A 89 8.08 -6.26 20.57
CA VAL A 89 8.45 -4.85 20.76
C VAL A 89 7.32 -3.92 20.36
N TYR A 90 7.36 -2.69 20.84
CA TYR A 90 6.48 -1.63 20.38
C TYR A 90 7.25 -0.62 19.53
N GLN A 91 6.84 -0.45 18.29
CA GLN A 91 7.24 0.66 17.44
C GLN A 91 6.35 1.85 17.77
N LEU A 92 6.96 2.95 18.24
CA LEU A 92 6.26 4.21 18.50
C LEU A 92 6.50 5.16 17.34
N GLU A 93 5.42 5.76 16.86
CA GLU A 93 5.46 6.72 15.74
C GLU A 93 4.35 7.75 15.88
N THR A 94 4.42 8.82 15.11
CA THR A 94 3.35 9.80 14.95
C THR A 94 3.03 9.95 13.47
N ALA A 95 1.73 10.10 13.14
CA ALA A 95 1.32 10.39 11.78
C ALA A 95 1.42 11.89 11.51
N MET A 96 2.35 12.32 10.66
CA MET A 96 2.49 13.74 10.29
C MET A 96 1.19 14.33 9.72
N GLY A 97 0.41 13.54 9.00
CA GLY A 97 -0.88 13.95 8.46
C GLY A 97 -1.90 14.38 9.54
N ALA A 98 -1.74 13.91 10.79
CA ALA A 98 -2.56 14.35 11.92
C ALA A 98 -2.35 15.83 12.27
N ALA A 99 -1.27 16.46 11.80
CA ALA A 99 -1.03 17.90 11.95
C ALA A 99 -2.15 18.75 11.34
N ILE A 100 -2.94 18.20 10.41
CA ILE A 100 -4.11 18.90 9.85
C ILE A 100 -5.10 19.36 10.93
N GLU A 101 -5.10 18.71 12.10
CA GLU A 101 -5.95 19.08 13.24
C GLU A 101 -5.44 20.31 14.01
N THR A 102 -4.14 20.58 13.90
CA THR A 102 -3.45 21.65 14.65
C THR A 102 -3.62 23.02 13.99
N PHE A 103 -3.76 23.05 12.66
CA PHE A 103 -3.78 24.29 11.90
C PHE A 103 -5.21 24.74 11.59
N ALA A 104 -5.53 25.98 11.97
CA ALA A 104 -6.77 26.63 11.53
C ALA A 104 -6.71 26.83 10.02
N GLY A 105 -7.82 26.54 9.32
CA GLY A 105 -7.90 26.68 7.86
C GLY A 105 -7.17 25.60 7.05
N ALA A 106 -6.65 24.55 7.71
CA ALA A 106 -6.08 23.41 6.99
C ALA A 106 -7.12 22.80 6.04
N ALA A 107 -6.67 22.45 4.84
CA ALA A 107 -7.51 21.91 3.78
C ALA A 107 -6.89 20.67 3.15
N ALA A 108 -7.69 19.93 2.42
CA ALA A 108 -7.24 18.79 1.63
C ALA A 108 -7.32 19.12 0.13
N LEU A 109 -6.25 18.82 -0.59
CA LEU A 109 -6.21 18.93 -2.04
C LEU A 109 -6.44 17.55 -2.65
N ARG A 110 -7.50 17.41 -3.46
CA ARG A 110 -7.71 16.19 -4.24
C ARG A 110 -6.72 16.11 -5.39
N VAL A 111 -5.95 15.03 -5.42
CA VAL A 111 -5.03 14.75 -6.53
C VAL A 111 -5.54 13.60 -7.39
N PRO A 112 -5.24 13.58 -8.71
CA PRO A 112 -5.59 12.46 -9.58
C PRO A 112 -4.95 11.15 -9.11
N ARG A 113 -5.63 10.02 -9.30
CA ARG A 113 -5.13 8.69 -8.93
C ARG A 113 -3.78 8.36 -9.59
N ALA A 114 -3.56 8.83 -10.80
CA ALA A 114 -2.29 8.64 -11.53
C ALA A 114 -1.06 9.21 -10.80
N ARG A 115 -1.26 10.11 -9.81
CA ARG A 115 -0.17 10.66 -8.98
C ARG A 115 0.20 9.78 -7.79
N PHE A 116 -0.40 8.60 -7.67
CA PHE A 116 -0.23 7.76 -6.48
C PHE A 116 -0.21 6.27 -6.83
N ALA A 117 0.94 5.63 -6.68
CA ALA A 117 1.15 4.20 -6.85
C ALA A 117 1.72 3.62 -5.54
N PRO A 118 0.88 3.30 -4.54
CA PRO A 118 1.35 2.81 -3.26
C PRO A 118 1.93 1.40 -3.38
N ILE A 119 3.06 1.17 -2.73
CA ILE A 119 3.67 -0.15 -2.56
C ILE A 119 3.73 -0.42 -1.06
N LYS A 120 2.92 -1.36 -0.58
CA LYS A 120 2.88 -1.79 0.82
C LYS A 120 3.33 -3.23 0.99
N HIS A 121 3.12 -4.04 -0.05
CA HIS A 121 3.43 -5.46 -0.07
C HIS A 121 4.19 -5.83 -1.34
N THR A 122 4.81 -7.00 -1.35
CA THR A 122 5.48 -7.56 -2.53
C THR A 122 4.52 -7.80 -3.70
N SER A 123 3.23 -8.02 -3.42
CA SER A 123 2.18 -8.06 -4.45
C SER A 123 2.06 -6.73 -5.22
N ASP A 124 2.11 -5.60 -4.49
CA ASP A 124 2.10 -4.27 -5.12
C ASP A 124 3.37 -4.04 -5.93
N LEU A 125 4.53 -4.48 -5.37
CA LEU A 125 5.82 -4.37 -6.03
C LEU A 125 5.86 -5.19 -7.33
N LEU A 126 5.34 -6.42 -7.32
CA LEU A 126 5.23 -7.25 -8.51
C LEU A 126 4.39 -6.56 -9.59
N ASN A 127 3.24 -5.99 -9.19
CA ASN A 127 2.35 -5.27 -10.10
C ASN A 127 3.02 -4.06 -10.74
N VAL A 128 3.67 -3.22 -9.94
CA VAL A 128 4.34 -2.01 -10.45
C VAL A 128 5.54 -2.34 -11.35
N ARG A 129 6.24 -3.45 -11.08
CA ARG A 129 7.37 -3.92 -11.90
C ARG A 129 6.94 -4.68 -13.15
N SER A 130 5.67 -5.07 -13.27
CA SER A 130 5.12 -5.74 -14.45
C SER A 130 4.78 -4.74 -15.57
N ASP A 131 4.36 -5.26 -16.70
CA ASP A 131 3.89 -4.48 -17.85
C ASP A 131 2.53 -3.78 -17.64
N ASN A 132 1.92 -3.89 -16.47
CA ASN A 132 0.77 -3.06 -16.08
C ASN A 132 1.12 -1.59 -15.94
N PHE A 133 2.41 -1.28 -15.76
CA PHE A 133 2.93 0.08 -15.64
C PHE A 133 4.08 0.30 -16.60
N LEU A 134 4.29 1.56 -16.95
CA LEU A 134 5.41 2.02 -17.76
C LEU A 134 6.21 3.05 -16.96
N LEU A 135 7.52 3.05 -17.16
CA LEU A 135 8.38 4.14 -16.72
C LEU A 135 8.54 5.09 -17.90
N THR A 136 8.08 6.33 -17.73
CA THR A 136 8.19 7.37 -18.77
C THR A 136 9.60 7.96 -18.85
N GLU A 137 9.91 8.71 -19.89
CA GLU A 137 11.22 9.37 -20.07
C GLU A 137 11.54 10.37 -18.94
N ASP A 138 10.52 11.01 -18.37
CA ASP A 138 10.62 11.89 -17.20
C ASP A 138 10.54 11.13 -15.86
N HIS A 139 10.80 9.81 -15.89
CA HIS A 139 10.89 8.91 -14.73
C HIS A 139 9.61 8.80 -13.89
N GLN A 140 8.45 8.99 -14.50
CA GLN A 140 7.18 8.74 -13.83
C GLN A 140 6.70 7.30 -14.08
N VAL A 141 6.18 6.67 -13.04
CA VAL A 141 5.51 5.36 -13.15
C VAL A 141 4.04 5.63 -13.47
N VAL A 142 3.61 5.24 -14.66
CA VAL A 142 2.24 5.45 -15.14
C VAL A 142 1.57 4.12 -15.51
N PRO A 143 0.25 4.00 -15.37
CA PRO A 143 -0.46 2.84 -15.88
C PRO A 143 -0.21 2.66 -17.39
N ASN A 144 0.01 1.41 -17.80
CA ASN A 144 0.21 1.11 -19.20
C ASN A 144 -1.10 1.34 -20.00
N PRO A 145 -1.11 2.22 -21.01
CA PRO A 145 -2.32 2.51 -21.79
C PRO A 145 -2.82 1.31 -22.63
N GLN A 146 -1.96 0.30 -22.85
CA GLN A 146 -2.37 -0.93 -23.54
C GLN A 146 -3.24 -1.83 -22.66
N ARG A 147 -3.26 -1.58 -21.34
CA ARG A 147 -4.12 -2.35 -20.46
C ARG A 147 -5.56 -1.87 -20.54
N ALA A 148 -6.43 -2.69 -21.11
CA ALA A 148 -7.87 -2.42 -21.21
C ALA A 148 -8.68 -2.85 -19.98
N LEU A 149 -8.06 -3.62 -19.05
CA LEU A 149 -8.71 -4.16 -17.85
C LEU A 149 -8.58 -3.19 -16.66
N PRO A 150 -9.48 -3.28 -15.66
CA PRO A 150 -9.29 -2.65 -14.35
C PRO A 150 -7.96 -3.06 -13.71
N PRO A 151 -7.47 -2.35 -12.67
CA PRO A 151 -6.26 -2.74 -11.94
C PRO A 151 -6.28 -4.21 -11.53
N ALA A 152 -5.20 -4.93 -11.81
CA ALA A 152 -5.08 -6.34 -11.45
C ALA A 152 -5.09 -6.53 -9.93
N VAL A 153 -5.77 -7.59 -9.47
CA VAL A 153 -5.69 -8.04 -8.07
C VAL A 153 -4.59 -9.08 -7.97
N ILE A 154 -3.53 -8.78 -7.23
CA ILE A 154 -2.41 -9.70 -7.01
C ILE A 154 -2.38 -10.09 -5.54
N ASP A 155 -2.39 -11.39 -5.29
CA ASP A 155 -2.39 -11.97 -3.95
C ASP A 155 -1.34 -13.08 -3.86
N LEU A 156 -0.19 -12.73 -3.30
CA LEU A 156 0.93 -13.64 -3.10
C LEU A 156 0.92 -14.18 -1.67
N ASP A 157 1.22 -15.46 -1.50
CA ASP A 157 1.32 -16.12 -0.21
C ASP A 157 2.40 -15.47 0.67
N PRO A 158 2.05 -14.82 1.79
CA PRO A 158 3.02 -14.13 2.64
C PRO A 158 4.04 -15.06 3.31
N ALA A 159 3.79 -16.36 3.37
CA ALA A 159 4.77 -17.33 3.88
C ALA A 159 5.97 -17.48 2.94
N TYR A 160 5.80 -17.18 1.65
CA TYR A 160 6.81 -17.38 0.62
C TYR A 160 7.23 -16.10 -0.09
N TYR A 161 6.44 -15.02 -0.03
CA TYR A 161 6.67 -13.80 -0.82
C TYR A 161 6.71 -12.53 0.02
N ARG A 162 6.84 -12.64 1.33
CA ARG A 162 6.76 -11.49 2.23
C ARG A 162 7.87 -10.46 2.02
N PHE A 163 9.09 -10.92 1.73
CA PHE A 163 10.27 -10.07 1.59
C PHE A 163 10.69 -9.94 0.11
N VAL A 164 11.41 -8.86 -0.20
CA VAL A 164 11.83 -8.57 -1.58
C VAL A 164 12.75 -9.66 -2.13
N ASP A 165 13.69 -10.14 -1.33
CA ASP A 165 14.59 -11.25 -1.71
C ASP A 165 13.84 -12.57 -1.93
N ASP A 166 12.73 -12.80 -1.23
CA ASP A 166 11.84 -13.95 -1.46
C ASP A 166 11.10 -13.83 -2.79
N LEU A 167 10.64 -12.60 -3.11
CA LEU A 167 10.01 -12.31 -4.39
C LEU A 167 11.01 -12.53 -5.54
N GLU A 168 12.21 -11.97 -5.44
CA GLU A 168 13.22 -12.05 -6.50
C GLU A 168 13.68 -13.49 -6.78
N ARG A 169 13.83 -14.31 -5.73
CA ARG A 169 14.13 -15.75 -5.91
C ARG A 169 13.06 -16.51 -6.68
N ARG A 170 11.80 -16.07 -6.60
CA ARG A 170 10.66 -16.75 -7.23
C ARG A 170 10.28 -16.18 -8.58
N PHE A 171 10.78 -14.99 -8.90
CA PHE A 171 10.64 -14.34 -10.21
C PHE A 171 12.01 -13.98 -10.79
N PRO A 172 12.95 -14.95 -10.94
CA PRO A 172 14.32 -14.65 -11.37
C PRO A 172 14.37 -14.08 -12.80
N GLY A 173 13.35 -14.35 -13.60
CA GLY A 173 13.20 -13.81 -14.96
C GLY A 173 12.48 -12.47 -15.03
N GLY A 174 12.14 -11.88 -13.88
CA GLY A 174 11.28 -10.70 -13.78
C GLY A 174 9.79 -11.05 -13.64
N PRO A 175 8.93 -10.04 -13.47
CA PRO A 175 7.49 -10.23 -13.37
C PRO A 175 6.90 -10.90 -14.62
N PRO A 176 5.83 -11.69 -14.50
CA PRO A 176 5.06 -12.12 -15.66
C PRO A 176 4.38 -10.93 -16.34
N SER A 177 3.98 -11.09 -17.61
CA SER A 177 3.06 -10.17 -18.24
C SER A 177 1.69 -10.26 -17.55
N LEU A 178 1.15 -9.13 -17.14
CA LEU A 178 -0.14 -9.00 -16.46
C LEU A 178 -1.14 -8.14 -17.22
N LEU A 179 -0.84 -7.72 -18.45
CA LEU A 179 -1.71 -6.86 -19.27
C LEU A 179 -3.12 -7.44 -19.44
N ALA A 180 -3.20 -8.76 -19.63
CA ALA A 180 -4.46 -9.47 -19.79
C ALA A 180 -4.97 -10.14 -18.50
N CYS A 181 -4.30 -9.93 -17.37
CA CYS A 181 -4.63 -10.57 -16.09
C CYS A 181 -5.59 -9.72 -15.27
N SER A 182 -6.72 -10.28 -14.86
CA SER A 182 -7.66 -9.65 -13.92
C SER A 182 -7.26 -9.94 -12.47
N ARG A 183 -6.80 -11.17 -12.22
CA ARG A 183 -6.44 -11.62 -10.89
C ARG A 183 -5.34 -12.68 -10.96
N LEU A 184 -4.30 -12.52 -10.14
CA LEU A 184 -3.25 -13.53 -9.95
C LEU A 184 -3.16 -13.89 -8.46
N VAL A 185 -3.45 -15.15 -8.15
CA VAL A 185 -3.28 -15.72 -6.81
C VAL A 185 -2.19 -16.76 -6.86
N VAL A 186 -1.21 -16.63 -5.97
CA VAL A 186 -0.13 -17.60 -5.83
C VAL A 186 -0.09 -18.13 -4.40
N ARG A 187 -0.11 -19.43 -4.23
CA ARG A 187 -0.06 -20.12 -2.94
C ARG A 187 1.08 -21.14 -2.93
N GLY A 188 1.83 -21.13 -1.83
CA GLY A 188 2.99 -22.03 -1.67
C GLY A 188 4.24 -21.56 -2.41
N ASP A 189 5.25 -22.45 -2.52
CA ASP A 189 6.52 -22.16 -3.19
C ASP A 189 6.41 -22.34 -4.70
N VAL A 190 6.02 -21.29 -5.42
CA VAL A 190 5.93 -21.26 -6.89
C VAL A 190 7.07 -20.40 -7.45
N ARG A 191 7.79 -20.93 -8.44
CA ARG A 191 8.87 -20.22 -9.15
C ARG A 191 8.46 -20.01 -10.59
N PHE A 192 8.55 -18.77 -11.05
CA PHE A 192 8.15 -18.36 -12.41
C PHE A 192 9.38 -18.24 -13.30
N GLY A 193 9.29 -18.85 -14.48
CA GLY A 193 10.27 -18.69 -15.55
C GLY A 193 10.21 -17.31 -16.21
N ARG A 194 11.04 -17.13 -17.23
CA ARG A 194 11.07 -15.89 -18.01
C ARG A 194 9.90 -15.82 -18.99
N GLY A 195 9.40 -14.61 -19.24
CA GLY A 195 8.40 -14.38 -20.27
C GLY A 195 7.05 -15.09 -20.03
N VAL A 196 6.74 -15.41 -18.78
CA VAL A 196 5.44 -15.97 -18.42
C VAL A 196 4.37 -14.89 -18.62
N ALA A 197 3.19 -15.27 -19.12
CA ALA A 197 2.02 -14.41 -19.23
C ALA A 197 0.86 -14.99 -18.39
N ALA A 198 0.15 -14.13 -17.67
CA ALA A 198 -1.08 -14.49 -16.98
C ALA A 198 -2.27 -13.81 -17.65
N CYS A 199 -3.36 -14.57 -17.89
CA CYS A 199 -4.54 -14.09 -18.59
C CYS A 199 -5.81 -14.39 -17.80
N GLY A 200 -6.68 -13.39 -17.63
CA GLY A 200 -7.93 -13.54 -16.89
C GLY A 200 -7.70 -13.75 -15.38
N ASP A 201 -8.38 -14.74 -14.83
CA ASP A 201 -8.32 -15.11 -13.40
C ASP A 201 -7.42 -16.34 -13.23
N VAL A 202 -6.24 -16.15 -12.68
CA VAL A 202 -5.21 -17.18 -12.54
C VAL A 202 -4.98 -17.52 -11.08
N VAL A 203 -5.04 -18.82 -10.75
CA VAL A 203 -4.67 -19.36 -9.45
C VAL A 203 -3.58 -20.41 -9.65
N VAL A 204 -2.43 -20.21 -9.01
CA VAL A 204 -1.31 -21.14 -9.05
C VAL A 204 -0.97 -21.58 -7.64
N GLU A 205 -0.96 -22.90 -7.41
CA GLU A 205 -0.70 -23.47 -6.09
C GLU A 205 0.42 -24.49 -6.16
N ALA A 206 1.32 -24.47 -5.20
CA ALA A 206 2.28 -25.54 -4.91
C ALA A 206 1.79 -26.35 -3.72
N ALA A 207 1.87 -27.67 -3.80
CA ALA A 207 1.54 -28.51 -2.65
C ALA A 207 2.51 -28.24 -1.48
N PRO A 208 2.07 -28.36 -0.23
CA PRO A 208 2.93 -28.14 0.93
C PRO A 208 4.25 -28.93 0.85
N GLY A 209 5.37 -28.22 1.09
CA GLY A 209 6.71 -28.82 1.05
C GLY A 209 7.25 -29.09 -0.35
N THR A 210 6.55 -28.71 -1.42
CA THR A 210 7.00 -28.86 -2.81
C THR A 210 7.29 -27.50 -3.46
N ILE A 211 8.09 -27.52 -4.50
CA ILE A 211 8.33 -26.37 -5.36
C ILE A 211 7.61 -26.60 -6.69
N ARG A 212 6.71 -25.71 -7.06
CA ARG A 212 6.11 -25.70 -8.39
C ARG A 212 6.88 -24.73 -9.29
N VAL A 213 7.32 -25.21 -10.44
CA VAL A 213 8.01 -24.39 -11.44
C VAL A 213 7.06 -24.12 -12.61
N ILE A 214 6.88 -22.85 -12.93
CA ILE A 214 6.20 -22.40 -14.16
C ILE A 214 7.30 -22.23 -15.20
N PRO A 215 7.27 -22.95 -16.33
CA PRO A 215 8.32 -22.89 -17.33
C PRO A 215 8.40 -21.53 -18.05
N ASP A 216 9.53 -21.27 -18.67
CA ASP A 216 9.72 -20.10 -19.51
C ASP A 216 8.67 -20.04 -20.62
N GLY A 217 8.15 -18.84 -20.89
CA GLY A 217 7.17 -18.58 -21.95
C GLY A 217 5.77 -19.16 -21.70
N ALA A 218 5.48 -19.71 -20.53
CA ALA A 218 4.16 -20.26 -20.22
C ALA A 218 3.06 -19.19 -20.26
N THR A 219 1.90 -19.56 -20.74
CA THR A 219 0.66 -18.77 -20.61
C THR A 219 -0.25 -19.47 -19.58
N LEU A 220 -0.69 -18.73 -18.60
CA LEU A 220 -1.54 -19.18 -17.50
C LEU A 220 -2.95 -18.62 -17.65
#